data_b506ab29d96f1d3ee332ae65ba29f956
#
_entry.id   b506ab29d96f1d3ee332ae65ba29f956
#
_cell.length_a   1.000
_cell.length_b   1.000
_cell.length_c   1.000
_cell.angle_alpha   90.00
_cell.angle_beta   90.00
_cell.angle_gamma   90.00
#
_symmetry.space_group_name_H-M   'P 1'
#
loop_
_entity.id
_entity.type
_entity.pdbx_description
1 polymer ?
#
loop_
_entity_poly.entity_id
_entity_poly.type
_entity_poly.pdbx_seq_one_letter_code
_entity_poly.pdbx_strand_id
1 'polypeptide(L)'
;MSCYHVKVNWAIITIFAQNSINVLKSRRAKSTTHKFYTKVKEIGLFLVVLTSPLWLYLGYYLYKEVKAGYIKYQAFGIYIPKKYTVYGIDVSKYQDIINWKSVKNMNVDGFDVDFAFIKATEGTSLLDQNFIQNWVRVKDAKIIRGAYHFYLPHKNALLQANHFCKKVKLSKGDLPPVVDIETENKMSKEKIRGGLKNWLKVVEKKYQMKPIIYTNLSFYRDNLEGYFNEYPIWVANYSGGTEPKIKKDWCIWQISETATVNGIRSKVDFNVFNGTETEFLKLRK
;
A
#
# COMPACT_ATOMS: atom_id res chain seq x y z
N MET A 1 -7.23 -4.24 20.46
CA MET A 1 -6.48 -5.53 20.38
C MET A 1 -7.11 -6.34 19.26
N SER A 2 -6.53 -6.35 18.07
CA SER A 2 -6.99 -7.17 16.95
C SER A 2 -5.91 -8.21 16.69
N CYS A 3 -6.22 -9.48 17.01
CA CYS A 3 -5.37 -10.62 16.70
C CYS A 3 -5.54 -10.93 15.20
N TYR A 4 -4.52 -10.65 14.41
CA TYR A 4 -4.43 -11.15 13.04
C TYR A 4 -4.09 -12.64 13.07
N HIS A 5 -5.09 -13.47 12.79
CA HIS A 5 -4.91 -14.90 12.55
C HIS A 5 -4.20 -15.07 11.20
N VAL A 6 -3.00 -15.61 11.22
CA VAL A 6 -2.37 -16.19 10.03
C VAL A 6 -3.23 -17.40 9.62
N LYS A 7 -4.07 -17.25 8.60
CA LYS A 7 -4.80 -18.36 7.99
C LYS A 7 -3.79 -19.23 7.25
N VAL A 8 -3.26 -20.23 7.95
CA VAL A 8 -2.62 -21.36 7.26
C VAL A 8 -3.69 -22.00 6.38
N ASN A 9 -3.38 -22.12 5.10
CA ASN A 9 -4.35 -22.61 4.11
C ASN A 9 -4.54 -24.12 4.26
N TRP A 10 -5.43 -24.52 5.18
CA TRP A 10 -5.79 -25.90 5.49
C TRP A 10 -6.43 -26.65 4.30
N ALA A 11 -6.86 -25.92 3.27
CA ALA A 11 -7.49 -26.49 2.08
C ALA A 11 -6.54 -27.41 1.29
N ILE A 12 -5.26 -27.11 1.22
CA ILE A 12 -4.27 -27.92 0.47
C ILE A 12 -4.02 -29.25 1.21
N ILE A 13 -3.91 -29.21 2.53
CA ILE A 13 -3.70 -30.43 3.35
C ILE A 13 -4.95 -31.32 3.29
N THR A 14 -6.15 -30.73 3.29
CA THR A 14 -7.42 -31.45 3.23
C THR A 14 -7.64 -32.11 1.87
N ILE A 15 -7.26 -31.47 0.76
CA ILE A 15 -7.39 -32.04 -0.60
C ILE A 15 -6.44 -33.23 -0.80
N PHE A 16 -5.19 -33.17 -0.29
CA PHE A 16 -4.28 -34.32 -0.34
C PHE A 16 -4.77 -35.50 0.51
N ALA A 17 -5.30 -35.24 1.70
CA ALA A 17 -5.89 -36.27 2.55
C ALA A 17 -7.13 -36.93 1.89
N GLN A 18 -8.00 -36.15 1.28
CA GLN A 18 -9.25 -36.63 0.64
C GLN A 18 -8.97 -37.47 -0.61
N ASN A 19 -8.00 -37.10 -1.43
CA ASN A 19 -7.60 -37.89 -2.61
C ASN A 19 -6.96 -39.24 -2.24
N SER A 20 -6.17 -39.29 -1.18
CA SER A 20 -5.62 -40.54 -0.65
C SER A 20 -6.69 -41.48 -0.10
N ILE A 21 -7.75 -40.95 0.51
CA ILE A 21 -8.90 -41.69 1.03
C ILE A 21 -9.73 -42.34 -0.10
N ASN A 22 -9.89 -41.67 -1.23
CA ASN A 22 -10.70 -42.16 -2.34
C ASN A 22 -10.03 -43.31 -3.12
N VAL A 23 -8.71 -43.31 -3.20
CA VAL A 23 -7.92 -44.38 -3.85
C VAL A 23 -7.98 -45.69 -3.02
N LEU A 24 -8.10 -45.62 -1.70
CA LEU A 24 -8.14 -46.78 -0.80
C LEU A 24 -9.53 -47.42 -0.67
N LYS A 25 -10.62 -46.73 -1.02
CA LYS A 25 -12.00 -47.28 -0.99
C LYS A 25 -12.30 -48.28 -2.10
N SER A 26 -11.48 -48.43 -3.12
CA SER A 26 -11.76 -49.25 -4.30
C SER A 26 -11.29 -50.72 -4.21
N ARG A 27 -10.59 -51.12 -3.15
CA ARG A 27 -10.15 -52.52 -3.00
C ARG A 27 -10.66 -53.15 -1.68
N ARG A 28 -11.63 -54.09 -1.81
CA ARG A 28 -12.25 -54.89 -0.78
C ARG A 28 -11.25 -55.80 -0.05
N ALA A 29 -10.84 -55.43 1.18
CA ALA A 29 -10.29 -56.36 2.18
C ALA A 29 -10.58 -55.77 3.58
N LYS A 30 -11.68 -56.18 4.19
CA LYS A 30 -12.37 -55.52 5.33
C LYS A 30 -11.70 -55.62 6.72
N SER A 31 -10.56 -56.25 6.89
CA SER A 31 -9.94 -56.42 8.25
C SER A 31 -8.50 -55.90 8.39
N THR A 32 -7.66 -56.08 7.39
CA THR A 32 -6.27 -55.64 7.41
C THR A 32 -6.12 -54.15 7.14
N THR A 33 -7.02 -53.55 6.36
CA THR A 33 -7.03 -52.15 5.99
C THR A 33 -7.34 -51.21 7.17
N HIS A 34 -8.19 -51.59 8.08
CA HIS A 34 -8.54 -50.76 9.24
C HIS A 34 -7.33 -50.58 10.20
N LYS A 35 -6.62 -51.68 10.48
CA LYS A 35 -5.41 -51.64 11.34
C LYS A 35 -4.23 -50.89 10.67
N PHE A 36 -4.13 -50.99 9.35
CA PHE A 36 -3.13 -50.21 8.59
C PHE A 36 -3.45 -48.71 8.60
N TYR A 37 -4.75 -48.39 8.41
CA TYR A 37 -5.19 -46.98 8.42
C TYR A 37 -5.03 -46.29 9.78
N THR A 38 -5.33 -46.99 10.89
CA THR A 38 -5.08 -46.50 12.24
C THR A 38 -3.62 -46.27 12.49
N LYS A 39 -2.74 -47.22 12.11
CA LYS A 39 -1.28 -47.03 12.23
C LYS A 39 -0.74 -45.88 11.40
N VAL A 40 -1.20 -45.68 10.16
CA VAL A 40 -0.82 -44.52 9.31
C VAL A 40 -1.27 -43.22 9.91
N LYS A 41 -2.49 -43.20 10.51
CA LYS A 41 -3.00 -42.03 11.22
C LYS A 41 -2.19 -41.70 12.49
N GLU A 42 -1.82 -42.71 13.27
CA GLU A 42 -0.99 -42.58 14.46
C GLU A 42 0.43 -42.11 14.12
N ILE A 43 1.02 -42.67 13.07
CA ILE A 43 2.34 -42.23 12.55
C ILE A 43 2.25 -40.80 12.02
N GLY A 44 1.21 -40.46 11.28
CA GLY A 44 0.97 -39.10 10.79
C GLY A 44 0.83 -38.08 11.91
N LEU A 45 0.03 -38.43 12.93
CA LEU A 45 -0.14 -37.58 14.12
C LEU A 45 1.17 -37.43 14.90
N PHE A 46 1.91 -38.54 15.06
CA PHE A 46 3.23 -38.54 15.73
C PHE A 46 4.23 -37.64 14.97
N LEU A 47 4.29 -37.72 13.63
CA LEU A 47 5.15 -36.85 12.82
C LEU A 47 4.75 -35.37 12.94
N VAL A 48 3.46 -35.07 12.93
CA VAL A 48 2.97 -33.67 13.12
C VAL A 48 3.36 -33.17 14.51
N VAL A 49 3.18 -33.96 15.54
CA VAL A 49 3.56 -33.59 16.93
C VAL A 49 5.08 -33.43 17.06
N LEU A 50 5.85 -34.35 16.44
CA LEU A 50 7.31 -34.32 16.47
C LEU A 50 7.89 -33.11 15.73
N THR A 51 7.29 -32.71 14.60
CA THR A 51 7.78 -31.60 13.77
C THR A 51 7.20 -30.24 14.19
N SER A 52 6.10 -30.21 14.94
CA SER A 52 5.46 -28.95 15.34
C SER A 52 6.37 -27.98 16.09
N PRO A 53 7.26 -28.40 17.02
CA PRO A 53 8.19 -27.49 17.69
C PRO A 53 9.17 -26.83 16.71
N LEU A 54 9.60 -27.57 15.69
CA LEU A 54 10.50 -27.05 14.63
C LEU A 54 9.79 -25.98 13.79
N TRP A 55 8.53 -26.21 13.41
CA TRP A 55 7.75 -25.23 12.67
C TRP A 55 7.41 -24.01 13.48
N LEU A 56 7.12 -24.17 14.77
CA LEU A 56 6.91 -23.06 15.71
C LEU A 56 8.19 -22.24 15.91
N TYR A 57 9.33 -22.91 16.06
CA TYR A 57 10.63 -22.25 16.18
C TYR A 57 11.00 -21.49 14.89
N LEU A 58 10.82 -22.11 13.73
CA LEU A 58 11.07 -21.48 12.44
C LEU A 58 10.15 -20.28 12.23
N GLY A 59 8.86 -20.43 12.54
CA GLY A 59 7.89 -19.32 12.49
C GLY A 59 8.27 -18.18 13.42
N TYR A 60 8.69 -18.48 14.65
CA TYR A 60 9.18 -17.47 15.61
C TYR A 60 10.47 -16.80 15.11
N TYR A 61 11.40 -17.57 14.57
CA TYR A 61 12.65 -17.04 14.02
C TYR A 61 12.39 -16.10 12.85
N LEU A 62 11.56 -16.50 11.88
CA LEU A 62 11.16 -15.66 10.74
C LEU A 62 10.41 -14.40 11.21
N TYR A 63 9.52 -14.52 12.19
CA TYR A 63 8.83 -13.38 12.79
C TYR A 63 9.81 -12.39 13.45
N LYS A 64 10.82 -12.91 14.16
CA LYS A 64 11.87 -12.09 14.79
C LYS A 64 12.71 -11.37 13.75
N GLU A 65 13.12 -12.04 12.67
CA GLU A 65 13.89 -11.46 11.56
C GLU A 65 13.10 -10.34 10.87
N VAL A 66 11.84 -10.59 10.55
CA VAL A 66 10.97 -9.56 9.94
C VAL A 66 10.83 -8.36 10.87
N LYS A 67 10.63 -8.56 12.17
CA LYS A 67 10.56 -7.45 13.16
C LYS A 67 11.88 -6.75 13.39
N ALA A 68 13.02 -7.39 13.23
CA ALA A 68 14.33 -6.77 13.42
C ALA A 68 14.58 -5.60 12.43
N GLY A 69 13.93 -5.62 11.25
CA GLY A 69 13.97 -4.55 10.26
C GLY A 69 13.08 -3.34 10.55
N TYR A 70 12.25 -3.37 11.60
CA TYR A 70 11.25 -2.33 11.92
C TYR A 70 11.44 -1.80 13.33
N ILE A 71 11.12 -0.50 13.51
CA ILE A 71 11.01 0.13 14.83
C ILE A 71 9.57 0.53 15.07
N LYS A 72 9.05 0.27 16.27
CA LYS A 72 7.76 0.80 16.71
C LYS A 72 7.96 2.21 17.26
N TYR A 73 7.49 3.20 16.55
CA TYR A 73 7.49 4.58 17.03
C TYR A 73 6.20 4.87 17.79
N GLN A 74 6.29 4.99 19.12
CA GLN A 74 5.13 5.18 19.98
C GLN A 74 4.35 6.45 19.61
N ALA A 75 5.04 7.53 19.26
CA ALA A 75 4.41 8.80 18.90
C ALA A 75 3.59 8.69 17.60
N PHE A 76 4.05 7.93 16.61
CA PHE A 76 3.29 7.65 15.39
C PHE A 76 2.29 6.51 15.58
N GLY A 77 2.46 5.65 16.59
CA GLY A 77 1.62 4.47 16.85
C GLY A 77 1.78 3.33 15.85
N ILE A 78 2.79 3.38 14.98
CA ILE A 78 3.02 2.43 13.88
C ILE A 78 4.45 1.88 13.89
N TYR A 79 4.67 0.80 13.14
CA TYR A 79 6.00 0.27 12.84
C TYR A 79 6.53 0.87 11.54
N ILE A 80 7.76 1.39 11.55
CA ILE A 80 8.42 1.99 10.38
C ILE A 80 9.68 1.19 10.05
N PRO A 81 9.91 0.82 8.76
CA PRO A 81 11.13 0.14 8.35
C PRO A 81 12.36 1.03 8.54
N LYS A 82 13.42 0.48 9.15
CA LYS A 82 14.66 1.22 9.48
C LYS A 82 15.43 1.76 8.27
N LYS A 83 15.26 1.13 7.12
CA LYS A 83 16.08 1.43 5.93
C LYS A 83 15.68 2.70 5.18
N TYR A 84 14.50 3.23 5.44
CA TYR A 84 14.03 4.45 4.79
C TYR A 84 14.33 5.67 5.65
N THR A 85 14.62 6.78 4.99
CA THR A 85 15.03 8.04 5.64
C THR A 85 14.17 9.23 5.25
N VAL A 86 13.25 9.07 4.30
CA VAL A 86 12.34 10.13 3.82
C VAL A 86 10.91 9.69 4.05
N TYR A 87 10.18 10.48 4.84
CA TYR A 87 8.85 10.13 5.34
C TYR A 87 7.82 11.18 4.95
N GLY A 88 6.61 10.74 4.71
CA GLY A 88 5.53 11.63 4.37
C GLY A 88 4.18 11.13 4.84
N ILE A 89 3.20 11.99 4.66
CA ILE A 89 1.80 11.71 4.92
C ILE A 89 0.96 12.03 3.69
N ASP A 90 -0.22 11.45 3.60
CA ASP A 90 -1.21 11.94 2.67
C ASP A 90 -2.53 12.22 3.36
N VAL A 91 -3.20 13.27 2.91
CA VAL A 91 -4.34 13.87 3.61
C VAL A 91 -5.43 14.31 2.63
N SER A 92 -6.64 14.35 3.13
CA SER A 92 -7.83 14.85 2.44
C SER A 92 -8.72 15.61 3.42
N LYS A 93 -9.95 15.89 3.03
CA LYS A 93 -10.97 16.45 3.92
C LYS A 93 -11.18 15.63 5.21
N TYR A 94 -10.86 14.34 5.21
CA TYR A 94 -11.04 13.46 6.37
C TYR A 94 -10.10 13.77 7.53
N GLN A 95 -8.99 14.48 7.29
CA GLN A 95 -8.09 14.96 8.34
C GLN A 95 -8.52 16.31 8.91
N ASP A 96 -9.64 16.88 8.42
CA ASP A 96 -10.22 18.14 8.86
C ASP A 96 -9.19 19.30 8.87
N ILE A 97 -9.19 20.12 9.92
CA ILE A 97 -8.26 21.25 10.06
C ILE A 97 -6.92 20.75 10.60
N ILE A 98 -5.87 20.93 9.80
CA ILE A 98 -4.50 20.51 10.13
C ILE A 98 -3.69 21.70 10.63
N ASN A 99 -3.00 21.53 11.76
CA ASN A 99 -1.96 22.43 12.22
C ASN A 99 -0.60 22.03 11.61
N TRP A 100 -0.33 22.50 10.42
CA TRP A 100 0.90 22.17 9.67
C TRP A 100 2.20 22.56 10.38
N LYS A 101 2.17 23.60 11.24
CA LYS A 101 3.32 23.96 12.07
C LYS A 101 3.61 22.85 13.09
N SER A 102 2.59 22.29 13.71
CA SER A 102 2.76 21.16 14.63
C SER A 102 3.21 19.89 13.91
N VAL A 103 2.73 19.66 12.68
CA VAL A 103 3.22 18.55 11.82
C VAL A 103 4.71 18.71 11.56
N LYS A 104 5.17 19.89 11.12
CA LYS A 104 6.59 20.14 10.81
C LYS A 104 7.50 20.06 12.03
N ASN A 105 7.00 20.47 13.19
CA ASN A 105 7.78 20.46 14.43
C ASN A 105 7.77 19.08 15.13
N MET A 106 7.07 18.09 14.57
CA MET A 106 7.08 16.75 15.11
C MET A 106 8.37 16.04 14.66
N ASN A 107 9.35 16.03 15.55
CA ASN A 107 10.54 15.19 15.40
C ASN A 107 10.47 14.06 16.44
N VAL A 108 10.62 12.84 15.99
CA VAL A 108 10.62 11.64 16.85
C VAL A 108 11.86 10.82 16.50
N ASP A 109 12.87 10.87 17.36
CA ASP A 109 14.13 10.13 17.16
C ASP A 109 14.80 10.41 15.80
N GLY A 110 14.71 11.66 15.32
CA GLY A 110 15.26 12.07 14.03
C GLY A 110 14.32 11.85 12.83
N PHE A 111 13.09 11.41 13.07
CA PHE A 111 12.06 11.26 12.03
C PHE A 111 11.21 12.51 11.94
N ASP A 112 11.25 13.16 10.80
CA ASP A 112 10.43 14.30 10.44
C ASP A 112 9.37 13.90 9.39
N VAL A 113 8.33 14.71 9.26
CA VAL A 113 7.47 14.66 8.08
C VAL A 113 8.07 15.55 6.99
N ASP A 114 8.72 14.92 6.01
CA ASP A 114 9.43 15.60 4.93
C ASP A 114 8.48 16.09 3.83
N PHE A 115 7.44 15.30 3.54
CA PHE A 115 6.50 15.60 2.47
C PHE A 115 5.05 15.28 2.84
N ALA A 116 4.14 15.93 2.11
CA ALA A 116 2.71 15.65 2.21
C ALA A 116 2.02 15.67 0.85
N PHE A 117 1.26 14.64 0.52
CA PHE A 117 0.32 14.67 -0.59
C PHE A 117 -1.07 15.08 -0.12
N ILE A 118 -1.70 15.97 -0.87
CA ILE A 118 -2.99 16.56 -0.49
C ILE A 118 -4.01 16.23 -1.57
N LYS A 119 -5.16 15.64 -1.17
CA LYS A 119 -6.27 15.44 -2.09
C LYS A 119 -6.69 16.77 -2.70
N ALA A 120 -6.64 16.88 -4.02
CA ALA A 120 -7.07 18.07 -4.71
C ALA A 120 -8.46 17.89 -5.31
N THR A 121 -8.63 16.85 -6.11
CA THR A 121 -9.87 16.66 -6.88
C THR A 121 -10.28 15.20 -6.92
N GLU A 122 -11.56 14.96 -7.24
CA GLU A 122 -12.13 13.65 -7.46
C GLU A 122 -13.08 13.67 -8.64
N GLY A 123 -13.00 12.69 -9.51
CA GLY A 123 -13.86 12.60 -10.67
C GLY A 123 -13.80 13.86 -11.53
N THR A 124 -14.92 14.22 -12.14
CA THR A 124 -14.95 15.31 -13.14
C THR A 124 -15.18 16.69 -12.55
N SER A 125 -15.57 16.83 -11.27
CA SER A 125 -16.05 18.12 -10.73
C SER A 125 -15.77 18.37 -9.25
N LEU A 126 -15.49 17.34 -8.43
CA LEU A 126 -15.30 17.54 -7.01
C LEU A 126 -13.92 18.15 -6.72
N LEU A 127 -13.92 19.25 -5.99
CA LEU A 127 -12.72 19.81 -5.34
C LEU A 127 -12.77 19.41 -3.86
N ASP A 128 -11.68 18.89 -3.33
CA ASP A 128 -11.60 18.61 -1.89
C ASP A 128 -11.77 19.92 -1.10
N GLN A 129 -12.67 19.93 -0.12
CA GLN A 129 -13.05 21.15 0.59
C GLN A 129 -11.89 21.81 1.35
N ASN A 130 -10.88 21.02 1.76
CA ASN A 130 -9.73 21.51 2.51
C ASN A 130 -8.49 21.72 1.62
N PHE A 131 -8.58 21.40 0.30
CA PHE A 131 -7.43 21.47 -0.60
C PHE A 131 -6.75 22.83 -0.60
N ILE A 132 -7.48 23.89 -0.88
CA ILE A 132 -6.89 25.24 -1.04
C ILE A 132 -6.16 25.67 0.23
N GLN A 133 -6.78 25.44 1.38
CA GLN A 133 -6.21 25.80 2.66
C GLN A 133 -4.97 24.97 2.99
N ASN A 134 -5.04 23.65 2.83
CA ASN A 134 -3.92 22.74 3.08
C ASN A 134 -2.78 23.01 2.09
N TRP A 135 -3.10 23.28 0.80
CA TRP A 135 -2.11 23.57 -0.23
C TRP A 135 -1.24 24.79 0.09
N VAL A 136 -1.82 25.84 0.67
CA VAL A 136 -1.07 27.02 1.10
C VAL A 136 -0.29 26.71 2.37
N ARG A 137 -0.96 26.23 3.41
CA ARG A 137 -0.38 26.09 4.75
C ARG A 137 0.75 25.06 4.84
N VAL A 138 0.70 23.97 4.06
CA VAL A 138 1.79 22.98 4.03
C VAL A 138 3.08 23.59 3.47
N LYS A 139 2.97 24.45 2.45
CA LYS A 139 4.12 25.18 1.89
C LYS A 139 4.68 26.19 2.88
N ASP A 140 3.82 26.93 3.56
CA ASP A 140 4.21 27.91 4.58
C ASP A 140 4.94 27.22 5.76
N ALA A 141 4.55 25.98 6.08
CA ALA A 141 5.23 25.15 7.06
C ALA A 141 6.53 24.52 6.55
N LYS A 142 6.94 24.79 5.30
CA LYS A 142 8.16 24.25 4.67
C LYS A 142 8.18 22.71 4.57
N ILE A 143 7.02 22.08 4.45
CA ILE A 143 6.87 20.67 4.11
C ILE A 143 6.77 20.58 2.58
N ILE A 144 7.50 19.67 1.95
CA ILE A 144 7.44 19.44 0.50
C ILE A 144 6.07 18.88 0.17
N ARG A 145 5.36 19.50 -0.77
CA ARG A 145 3.98 19.14 -1.05
C ARG A 145 3.78 18.55 -2.43
N GLY A 146 2.79 17.69 -2.54
CA GLY A 146 2.24 17.18 -3.78
C GLY A 146 0.71 17.20 -3.75
N ALA A 147 0.08 17.04 -4.90
CA ALA A 147 -1.38 16.97 -5.00
C ALA A 147 -1.81 15.69 -5.70
N TYR A 148 -2.92 15.09 -5.23
CA TYR A 148 -3.47 13.91 -5.88
C TYR A 148 -4.91 14.09 -6.35
N HIS A 149 -5.24 13.34 -7.38
CA HIS A 149 -6.56 13.23 -7.97
C HIS A 149 -7.12 11.84 -7.73
N PHE A 150 -8.26 11.71 -7.07
CA PHE A 150 -8.98 10.45 -6.94
C PHE A 150 -9.71 10.14 -8.24
N TYR A 151 -9.21 9.13 -8.95
CA TYR A 151 -9.66 8.77 -10.29
C TYR A 151 -10.84 7.79 -10.26
N LEU A 152 -11.88 8.10 -11.01
CA LEU A 152 -13.06 7.27 -11.17
C LEU A 152 -13.09 6.65 -12.57
N PRO A 153 -12.79 5.35 -12.76
CA PRO A 153 -12.70 4.69 -14.06
C PRO A 153 -13.95 4.81 -14.96
N HIS A 154 -15.13 4.90 -14.34
CA HIS A 154 -16.40 5.05 -15.06
C HIS A 154 -16.68 6.48 -15.56
N LYS A 155 -15.86 7.46 -15.17
CA LYS A 155 -15.99 8.86 -15.61
C LYS A 155 -15.01 9.17 -16.74
N ASN A 156 -15.32 10.20 -17.52
CA ASN A 156 -14.46 10.61 -18.64
C ASN A 156 -13.09 11.06 -18.16
N ALA A 157 -12.02 10.38 -18.61
CA ALA A 157 -10.65 10.59 -18.19
C ALA A 157 -10.10 11.98 -18.53
N LEU A 158 -10.45 12.52 -19.70
CA LEU A 158 -10.00 13.85 -20.15
C LEU A 158 -10.63 14.96 -19.30
N LEU A 159 -11.91 14.82 -18.95
CA LEU A 159 -12.58 15.78 -18.08
C LEU A 159 -11.97 15.74 -16.67
N GLN A 160 -11.63 14.56 -16.14
CA GLN A 160 -10.94 14.41 -14.87
C GLN A 160 -9.56 15.08 -14.89
N ALA A 161 -8.75 14.80 -15.93
CA ALA A 161 -7.43 15.41 -16.09
C ALA A 161 -7.51 16.94 -16.19
N ASN A 162 -8.43 17.46 -17.00
CA ASN A 162 -8.64 18.90 -17.15
C ASN A 162 -9.10 19.56 -15.85
N HIS A 163 -10.00 18.89 -15.09
CA HIS A 163 -10.45 19.36 -13.80
C HIS A 163 -9.28 19.50 -12.82
N PHE A 164 -8.45 18.46 -12.70
CA PHE A 164 -7.23 18.49 -11.88
C PHE A 164 -6.29 19.63 -12.31
N CYS A 165 -5.95 19.72 -13.60
CA CYS A 165 -5.05 20.73 -14.15
C CYS A 165 -5.56 22.17 -13.95
N LYS A 166 -6.87 22.37 -13.91
CA LYS A 166 -7.49 23.68 -13.63
C LYS A 166 -7.31 24.09 -12.18
N LYS A 167 -7.40 23.13 -11.25
CA LYS A 167 -7.39 23.38 -9.81
C LYS A 167 -5.99 23.40 -9.21
N VAL A 168 -5.10 22.52 -9.66
CA VAL A 168 -3.74 22.41 -9.11
C VAL A 168 -2.78 23.32 -9.88
N LYS A 169 -2.01 24.11 -9.14
CA LYS A 169 -0.94 24.96 -9.68
C LYS A 169 0.36 24.59 -8.98
N LEU A 170 1.20 23.81 -9.66
CA LEU A 170 2.51 23.43 -9.14
C LEU A 170 3.51 24.58 -9.27
N SER A 171 4.27 24.79 -8.22
CA SER A 171 5.42 25.72 -8.15
C SER A 171 6.73 24.96 -8.15
N LYS A 172 7.83 25.66 -8.36
CA LYS A 172 9.17 25.08 -8.17
C LYS A 172 9.30 24.49 -6.76
N GLY A 173 9.77 23.25 -6.67
CA GLY A 173 9.93 22.51 -5.43
C GLY A 173 8.73 21.64 -5.03
N ASP A 174 7.57 21.75 -5.70
CA ASP A 174 6.45 20.85 -5.48
C ASP A 174 6.73 19.47 -6.11
N LEU A 175 6.14 18.40 -5.55
CA LEU A 175 6.22 17.03 -6.04
C LEU A 175 5.39 16.83 -7.33
N PRO A 176 5.65 15.76 -8.08
CA PRO A 176 4.84 15.40 -9.23
C PRO A 176 3.36 15.26 -8.88
N PRO A 177 2.46 15.54 -9.85
CA PRO A 177 1.05 15.25 -9.68
C PRO A 177 0.80 13.76 -9.52
N VAL A 178 -0.22 13.39 -8.75
CA VAL A 178 -0.56 11.99 -8.49
C VAL A 178 -1.95 11.68 -9.03
N VAL A 179 -2.09 10.52 -9.67
CA VAL A 179 -3.38 9.88 -9.92
C VAL A 179 -3.55 8.72 -8.96
N ASP A 180 -4.61 8.76 -8.17
CA ASP A 180 -5.02 7.74 -7.22
C ASP A 180 -6.11 6.87 -7.86
N ILE A 181 -5.78 5.62 -8.17
CA ILE A 181 -6.65 4.66 -8.82
C ILE A 181 -6.66 3.33 -8.07
N GLU A 182 -7.80 2.99 -7.45
CA GLU A 182 -7.91 1.86 -6.53
C GLU A 182 -9.13 0.96 -6.79
N THR A 183 -10.06 1.41 -7.61
CA THR A 183 -11.33 0.71 -7.83
C THR A 183 -11.62 0.54 -9.30
N GLU A 184 -12.17 -0.62 -9.67
CA GLU A 184 -12.54 -0.91 -11.06
C GLU A 184 -13.83 -0.19 -11.49
N ASN A 185 -14.72 0.13 -10.55
CA ASN A 185 -16.03 0.75 -10.83
C ASN A 185 -16.81 0.01 -11.94
N LYS A 186 -16.71 -1.33 -11.96
CA LYS A 186 -17.31 -2.23 -12.96
C LYS A 186 -16.79 -2.00 -14.41
N MET A 187 -15.64 -1.38 -14.57
CA MET A 187 -15.00 -1.21 -15.87
C MET A 187 -14.07 -2.38 -16.18
N SER A 188 -13.93 -2.72 -17.48
CA SER A 188 -12.94 -3.71 -17.91
C SER A 188 -11.52 -3.16 -17.77
N LYS A 189 -10.53 -4.05 -17.68
CA LYS A 189 -9.11 -3.70 -17.55
C LYS A 189 -8.64 -2.81 -18.71
N GLU A 190 -9.12 -3.07 -19.92
CA GLU A 190 -8.79 -2.29 -21.12
C GLU A 190 -9.31 -0.85 -21.01
N LYS A 191 -10.55 -0.67 -20.54
CA LYS A 191 -11.14 0.66 -20.31
C LYS A 191 -10.41 1.42 -19.19
N ILE A 192 -10.06 0.73 -18.10
CA ILE A 192 -9.28 1.29 -16.99
C ILE A 192 -7.93 1.79 -17.52
N ARG A 193 -7.18 0.94 -18.22
CA ARG A 193 -5.86 1.25 -18.77
C ARG A 193 -5.92 2.36 -19.81
N GLY A 194 -6.88 2.31 -20.72
CA GLY A 194 -7.09 3.33 -21.74
C GLY A 194 -7.42 4.69 -21.14
N GLY A 195 -8.32 4.72 -20.15
CA GLY A 195 -8.68 5.94 -19.43
C GLY A 195 -7.50 6.52 -18.65
N LEU A 196 -6.80 5.68 -17.87
CA LEU A 196 -5.62 6.09 -17.10
C LEU A 196 -4.52 6.66 -18.03
N LYS A 197 -4.24 6.00 -19.15
CA LYS A 197 -3.28 6.49 -20.16
C LYS A 197 -3.63 7.88 -20.67
N ASN A 198 -4.91 8.13 -20.93
CA ASN A 198 -5.36 9.44 -21.40
C ASN A 198 -5.20 10.52 -20.33
N TRP A 199 -5.53 10.21 -19.07
CA TRP A 199 -5.33 11.13 -17.95
C TRP A 199 -3.85 11.47 -17.78
N LEU A 200 -2.98 10.46 -17.75
CA LEU A 200 -1.53 10.61 -17.59
C LEU A 200 -0.93 11.52 -18.67
N LYS A 201 -1.28 11.30 -19.96
CA LYS A 201 -0.78 12.12 -21.07
C LYS A 201 -1.16 13.61 -20.94
N VAL A 202 -2.39 13.90 -20.54
CA VAL A 202 -2.84 15.30 -20.38
C VAL A 202 -2.08 15.98 -19.25
N VAL A 203 -1.94 15.29 -18.12
CA VAL A 203 -1.29 15.84 -16.93
C VAL A 203 0.22 15.96 -17.11
N GLU A 204 0.87 14.96 -17.70
CA GLU A 204 2.30 15.02 -18.06
C GLU A 204 2.59 16.20 -19.00
N LYS A 205 1.78 16.37 -20.06
CA LYS A 205 1.90 17.50 -20.97
C LYS A 205 1.72 18.85 -20.25
N LYS A 206 0.80 18.94 -19.30
CA LYS A 206 0.52 20.19 -18.56
C LYS A 206 1.66 20.59 -17.63
N TYR A 207 2.23 19.64 -16.90
CA TYR A 207 3.22 19.95 -15.88
C TYR A 207 4.67 19.73 -16.32
N GLN A 208 4.89 19.11 -17.49
CA GLN A 208 6.20 18.74 -18.06
C GLN A 208 6.99 17.83 -17.10
N MET A 209 6.28 16.94 -16.42
CA MET A 209 6.84 15.91 -15.52
C MET A 209 5.90 14.71 -15.46
N LYS A 210 6.49 13.53 -15.26
CA LYS A 210 5.71 12.28 -15.17
C LYS A 210 4.89 12.23 -13.90
N PRO A 211 3.57 12.05 -13.99
CA PRO A 211 2.75 11.83 -12.80
C PRO A 211 3.11 10.54 -12.09
N ILE A 212 2.88 10.49 -10.79
CA ILE A 212 2.97 9.28 -9.98
C ILE A 212 1.60 8.57 -10.04
N ILE A 213 1.62 7.25 -10.20
CA ILE A 213 0.41 6.43 -10.08
C ILE A 213 0.37 5.85 -8.68
N TYR A 214 -0.62 6.27 -7.87
CA TYR A 214 -0.93 5.65 -6.59
C TYR A 214 -2.01 4.60 -6.79
N THR A 215 -1.83 3.45 -6.11
CA THR A 215 -2.78 2.34 -6.11
C THR A 215 -2.50 1.37 -4.97
N ASN A 216 -3.49 0.55 -4.60
CA ASN A 216 -3.24 -0.57 -3.70
C ASN A 216 -2.61 -1.77 -4.42
N LEU A 217 -1.95 -2.63 -3.65
CA LEU A 217 -1.16 -3.75 -4.18
C LEU A 217 -2.01 -4.74 -5.01
N SER A 218 -3.24 -5.03 -4.60
CA SER A 218 -4.12 -5.95 -5.34
C SER A 218 -4.55 -5.34 -6.67
N PHE A 219 -5.00 -4.09 -6.67
CA PHE A 219 -5.39 -3.41 -7.90
C PHE A 219 -4.22 -3.29 -8.89
N TYR A 220 -3.00 -3.00 -8.40
CA TYR A 220 -1.81 -2.98 -9.23
C TYR A 220 -1.60 -4.30 -9.95
N ARG A 221 -1.58 -5.42 -9.21
CA ARG A 221 -1.36 -6.76 -9.77
C ARG A 221 -2.43 -7.15 -10.78
N ASP A 222 -3.68 -6.85 -10.47
CA ASP A 222 -4.82 -7.26 -11.27
C ASP A 222 -5.00 -6.41 -12.54
N ASN A 223 -4.68 -5.13 -12.47
CA ASN A 223 -5.03 -4.18 -13.52
C ASN A 223 -3.84 -3.49 -14.19
N LEU A 224 -2.75 -3.20 -13.47
CA LEU A 224 -1.69 -2.31 -13.95
C LEU A 224 -0.35 -3.01 -14.20
N GLU A 225 -0.09 -4.18 -13.62
CA GLU A 225 1.20 -4.86 -13.72
C GLU A 225 1.58 -5.15 -15.18
N GLY A 226 2.82 -4.76 -15.56
CA GLY A 226 3.31 -4.85 -16.94
C GLY A 226 2.90 -3.68 -17.85
N TYR A 227 2.10 -2.76 -17.34
CA TYR A 227 1.70 -1.53 -18.02
C TYR A 227 2.25 -0.31 -17.26
N PHE A 228 2.37 0.83 -17.94
CA PHE A 228 2.82 2.09 -17.33
C PHE A 228 4.20 2.04 -16.66
N ASN A 229 5.10 1.22 -17.19
CA ASN A 229 6.45 1.04 -16.63
C ASN A 229 7.29 2.33 -16.64
N GLU A 230 6.93 3.29 -17.45
CA GLU A 230 7.55 4.60 -17.55
C GLU A 230 7.15 5.60 -16.45
N TYR A 231 6.07 5.31 -15.67
CA TYR A 231 5.58 6.18 -14.61
C TYR A 231 6.00 5.68 -13.23
N PRO A 232 6.38 6.56 -12.29
CA PRO A 232 6.65 6.16 -10.90
C PRO A 232 5.40 5.56 -10.25
N ILE A 233 5.58 4.55 -9.41
CA ILE A 233 4.50 3.88 -8.69
C ILE A 233 4.59 4.20 -7.21
N TRP A 234 3.48 4.63 -6.64
CA TRP A 234 3.24 4.72 -5.20
C TRP A 234 2.23 3.65 -4.83
N VAL A 235 2.62 2.70 -4.00
CA VAL A 235 1.80 1.54 -3.69
C VAL A 235 1.39 1.50 -2.22
N ALA A 236 0.11 1.26 -1.94
CA ALA A 236 -0.39 0.98 -0.61
C ALA A 236 -0.32 -0.53 -0.33
N ASN A 237 0.33 -0.89 0.77
CA ASN A 237 0.39 -2.25 1.27
C ASN A 237 0.54 -2.25 2.79
N TYR A 238 -0.51 -2.62 3.51
CA TYR A 238 -0.54 -2.66 4.98
C TYR A 238 -0.29 -4.07 5.54
N SER A 239 0.04 -5.04 4.68
CA SER A 239 0.16 -6.46 5.05
C SER A 239 1.42 -6.70 5.90
N GLY A 240 1.26 -6.64 7.23
CA GLY A 240 2.22 -7.21 8.19
C GLY A 240 3.66 -6.67 8.14
N GLY A 241 3.88 -5.46 7.60
CA GLY A 241 5.21 -4.87 7.56
C GLY A 241 6.13 -5.46 6.50
N THR A 242 5.61 -6.08 5.45
CA THR A 242 6.42 -6.53 4.33
C THR A 242 6.35 -5.55 3.17
N GLU A 243 7.50 -5.28 2.55
CA GLU A 243 7.56 -4.42 1.38
C GLU A 243 6.67 -4.92 0.24
N PRO A 244 6.11 -4.00 -0.55
CA PRO A 244 5.32 -4.36 -1.70
C PRO A 244 6.15 -5.16 -2.71
N LYS A 245 5.77 -6.43 -2.95
CA LYS A 245 6.39 -7.27 -3.98
C LYS A 245 5.67 -7.08 -5.30
N ILE A 246 6.19 -6.19 -6.13
CA ILE A 246 5.73 -5.95 -7.51
C ILE A 246 6.93 -6.10 -8.45
N LYS A 247 6.66 -6.38 -9.75
CA LYS A 247 7.74 -6.61 -10.73
C LYS A 247 8.56 -5.36 -11.04
N LYS A 248 7.94 -4.19 -10.88
CA LYS A 248 8.58 -2.90 -11.07
C LYS A 248 8.99 -2.32 -9.72
N ASP A 249 10.09 -1.57 -9.68
CA ASP A 249 10.45 -0.80 -8.50
C ASP A 249 9.39 0.28 -8.22
N TRP A 250 8.93 0.33 -6.99
CA TRP A 250 8.04 1.37 -6.51
C TRP A 250 8.85 2.55 -5.95
N CYS A 251 8.32 3.76 -6.04
CA CYS A 251 9.00 4.95 -5.53
C CYS A 251 8.52 5.36 -4.14
N ILE A 252 7.26 5.17 -3.82
CA ILE A 252 6.66 5.47 -2.51
C ILE A 252 5.85 4.26 -2.07
N TRP A 253 5.91 3.97 -0.77
CA TRP A 253 5.10 2.95 -0.14
C TRP A 253 4.28 3.56 0.99
N GLN A 254 2.95 3.47 0.90
CA GLN A 254 2.05 3.79 1.99
C GLN A 254 1.99 2.59 2.92
N ILE A 255 2.66 2.73 4.07
CA ILE A 255 2.89 1.62 5.01
C ILE A 255 1.77 1.46 6.04
N SER A 256 0.98 2.49 6.27
CA SER A 256 -0.08 2.52 7.27
C SER A 256 -1.13 3.57 6.96
N GLU A 257 -2.38 3.30 7.35
CA GLU A 257 -3.52 4.22 7.35
C GLU A 257 -3.93 4.63 8.78
N THR A 258 -3.12 4.29 9.78
CA THR A 258 -3.48 4.43 11.21
C THR A 258 -2.48 5.24 12.03
N ALA A 259 -1.58 5.98 11.36
CA ALA A 259 -0.59 6.78 12.03
C ALA A 259 -1.22 7.94 12.83
N THR A 260 -0.54 8.35 13.88
CA THR A 260 -0.83 9.56 14.63
C THR A 260 0.25 10.59 14.34
N VAL A 261 -0.13 11.82 13.98
CA VAL A 261 0.81 12.90 13.70
C VAL A 261 0.37 14.16 14.44
N ASN A 262 1.31 14.82 15.10
CA ASN A 262 1.02 16.05 15.84
C ASN A 262 0.41 17.11 14.91
N GLY A 263 -0.69 17.71 15.34
CA GLY A 263 -1.40 18.69 14.52
C GLY A 263 -2.53 18.12 13.66
N ILE A 264 -2.71 16.78 13.65
CA ILE A 264 -3.81 16.07 13.00
C ILE A 264 -4.60 15.31 14.06
N ARG A 265 -5.92 15.52 14.13
CA ARG A 265 -6.77 14.89 15.16
C ARG A 265 -7.16 13.45 14.81
N SER A 266 -7.39 13.17 13.54
CA SER A 266 -7.73 11.84 13.03
C SER A 266 -6.49 11.00 12.76
N LYS A 267 -6.67 9.73 12.41
CA LYS A 267 -5.62 8.91 11.82
C LYS A 267 -5.24 9.44 10.45
N VAL A 268 -4.01 9.19 10.07
CA VAL A 268 -3.44 9.67 8.82
C VAL A 268 -2.59 8.58 8.15
N ASP A 269 -2.58 8.61 6.84
CA ASP A 269 -1.79 7.72 6.01
C ASP A 269 -0.31 8.09 6.08
N PHE A 270 0.54 7.09 6.30
CA PHE A 270 1.98 7.28 6.48
C PHE A 270 2.77 6.59 5.38
N ASN A 271 3.73 7.31 4.83
CA ASN A 271 4.45 6.95 3.62
C ASN A 271 5.96 6.94 3.83
N VAL A 272 6.65 6.06 3.10
CA VAL A 272 8.10 6.06 2.99
C VAL A 272 8.51 6.18 1.51
N PHE A 273 9.56 6.93 1.24
CA PHE A 273 10.17 7.01 -0.09
C PHE A 273 11.24 5.95 -0.25
N ASN A 274 11.26 5.26 -1.39
CA ASN A 274 12.25 4.23 -1.71
C ASN A 274 13.46 4.83 -2.42
N GLY A 275 14.32 5.44 -1.65
CA GLY A 275 15.55 6.07 -2.13
C GLY A 275 16.17 6.99 -1.10
N THR A 276 17.22 7.66 -1.50
CA THR A 276 17.91 8.66 -0.68
C THR A 276 17.19 10.01 -0.72
N GLU A 277 17.49 10.88 0.22
CA GLU A 277 17.00 12.27 0.21
C GLU A 277 17.36 13.00 -1.10
N THR A 278 18.58 12.79 -1.60
CA THR A 278 19.02 13.38 -2.88
C THR A 278 18.15 12.92 -4.05
N GLU A 279 17.77 11.66 -4.09
CA GLU A 279 16.87 11.11 -5.13
C GLU A 279 15.45 11.65 -4.98
N PHE A 280 14.96 11.76 -3.74
CA PHE A 280 13.68 12.39 -3.46
C PHE A 280 13.62 13.84 -3.93
N LEU A 281 14.67 14.61 -3.65
CA LEU A 281 14.75 16.01 -4.06
C LEU A 281 14.77 16.21 -5.59
N LYS A 282 15.26 15.21 -6.35
CA LYS A 282 15.22 15.20 -7.82
C LYS A 282 13.84 14.98 -8.41
N LEU A 283 12.87 14.43 -7.64
CA LEU A 283 11.49 14.28 -8.10
C LEU A 283 10.77 15.62 -8.25
N ARG A 284 11.22 16.65 -7.56
CA ARG A 284 10.53 17.94 -7.51
C ARG A 284 10.58 18.70 -8.84
N LYS A 285 9.55 19.49 -9.06
CA LYS A 285 9.46 20.40 -10.21
C LYS A 285 10.60 21.45 -10.21
#